data_fe204b88b127f55356b8f6dc87bcbaca
#
_entry.id   fe204b88b127f55356b8f6dc87bcbaca
#
_cell.length_a   1.000
_cell.length_b   1.000
_cell.length_c   1.000
_cell.angle_alpha   90.00
_cell.angle_beta   90.00
_cell.angle_gamma   90.00
#
_symmetry.space_group_name_H-M   'P 1'
#
loop_
_entity.id
_entity.type
_entity.pdbx_description
1 polymer ?
#
loop_
_entity_poly.entity_id
_entity_poly.type
_entity_poly.pdbx_seq_one_letter_code
_entity_poly.pdbx_strand_id
1 'polypeptide(L)'
;DFCLSRGLGDVYKRQLLVLTLAMLLSLAPAEVVFSGLTSTACWLIVSGLVIGIAISETGLAQRVSDLFTRYLDDSYTRLIAGIVLMGILLGFVMPSSVGRIVLFIPIALAIAHSCGFETGSNGQKAVGLAAAFGSHLPTFAILPANIPNMIMIGSAEKIHGWSPLFGEYLLLHFPLLGILKAIFLVMVLLWLYPDSPKPRPPAGPGRPFDFRESRLVLIMLVTLGFWLTDTLHQISAAWIGLAAATLLLMPGVGMVSTQSFNQKVNISSILVVAGLLGIAGLINHQNISGVLGGHVLSWLPLEPGRDFTNFLALSLTATATGMVTTLAGIPATLTPLAGPMSEMTGFSLEAILMTQVLGFSTIIFTYQSVPLMMAMPLAGIPMRHAARLCLILAALTITILFPLDYLWWKWLGWI
;
A
#
# COMPACT_ATOMS: atom_id res chain seq x y z
N ASP A 1 6.03 24.60 8.12
CA ASP A 1 5.85 24.74 6.65
C ASP A 1 7.12 24.52 5.83
N PHE A 2 8.32 24.65 6.41
CA PHE A 2 9.58 24.55 5.64
C PHE A 2 10.01 23.11 5.29
N CYS A 3 9.60 22.09 6.04
CA CYS A 3 9.97 20.67 5.81
C CYS A 3 8.99 19.89 4.92
N LEU A 4 7.72 20.29 4.83
CA LEU A 4 6.67 19.49 4.19
C LEU A 4 6.52 19.72 2.69
N SER A 5 6.72 20.95 2.19
CA SER A 5 6.60 21.25 0.76
C SER A 5 7.84 20.86 -0.07
N ARG A 6 9.02 20.73 0.56
CA ARG A 6 10.27 20.33 -0.11
C ARG A 6 10.61 18.85 -0.05
N GLY A 7 9.97 18.06 0.85
CA GLY A 7 10.40 16.68 1.10
C GLY A 7 9.98 15.65 0.06
N LEU A 8 8.85 15.82 -0.60
CA LEU A 8 8.24 14.78 -1.43
C LEU A 8 8.16 15.10 -2.91
N GLY A 9 7.94 16.37 -3.28
CA GLY A 9 7.98 16.78 -4.68
C GLY A 9 9.36 16.55 -5.35
N ASP A 10 10.41 16.35 -4.56
CA ASP A 10 11.78 16.26 -5.05
C ASP A 10 12.41 14.87 -4.96
N VAL A 11 11.70 13.84 -4.47
CA VAL A 11 12.27 12.47 -4.35
C VAL A 11 12.71 11.95 -5.72
N TYR A 12 11.86 12.02 -6.73
CA TYR A 12 12.20 11.57 -8.08
C TYR A 12 13.34 12.38 -8.70
N LYS A 13 13.47 13.67 -8.37
CA LYS A 13 14.58 14.52 -8.87
C LYS A 13 15.92 14.04 -8.33
N ARG A 14 16.00 13.71 -7.04
CA ARG A 14 17.20 13.14 -6.42
C ARG A 14 17.55 11.78 -7.01
N GLN A 15 16.56 10.95 -7.25
CA GLN A 15 16.74 9.65 -7.89
C GLN A 15 17.26 9.81 -9.31
N LEU A 16 16.67 10.69 -10.12
CA LEU A 16 17.15 10.99 -11.47
C LEU A 16 18.60 11.51 -11.44
N LEU A 17 18.95 12.35 -10.46
CA LEU A 17 20.34 12.80 -10.28
C LEU A 17 21.27 11.62 -10.03
N VAL A 18 20.90 10.70 -9.11
CA VAL A 18 21.72 9.51 -8.82
C VAL A 18 21.88 8.63 -10.07
N LEU A 19 20.78 8.36 -10.79
CA LEU A 19 20.85 7.57 -12.03
C LEU A 19 21.69 8.25 -13.11
N THR A 20 21.56 9.58 -13.24
CA THR A 20 22.38 10.37 -14.19
C THR A 20 23.86 10.30 -13.83
N LEU A 21 24.20 10.48 -12.54
CA LEU A 21 25.59 10.35 -12.09
C LEU A 21 26.12 8.93 -12.29
N ALA A 22 25.30 7.91 -12.05
CA ALA A 22 25.68 6.52 -12.31
C ALA A 22 26.04 6.27 -13.78
N MET A 23 25.29 6.88 -14.71
CA MET A 23 25.60 6.81 -16.14
C MET A 23 26.86 7.59 -16.50
N LEU A 24 27.00 8.85 -16.03
CA LEU A 24 28.14 9.69 -16.32
C LEU A 24 29.46 9.13 -15.79
N LEU A 25 29.42 8.48 -14.63
CA LEU A 25 30.56 7.82 -13.99
C LEU A 25 30.75 6.37 -14.44
N SER A 26 29.92 5.88 -15.37
CA SER A 26 29.99 4.51 -15.90
C SER A 26 29.96 3.45 -14.80
N LEU A 27 29.15 3.66 -13.76
CA LEU A 27 29.04 2.74 -12.61
C LEU A 27 28.37 1.42 -12.98
N ALA A 28 27.43 1.43 -13.94
CA ALA A 28 26.78 0.23 -14.46
C ALA A 28 26.21 0.46 -15.87
N PRO A 29 25.91 -0.60 -16.63
CA PRO A 29 25.24 -0.49 -17.92
C PRO A 29 23.86 0.16 -17.79
N ALA A 30 23.35 0.77 -18.87
CA ALA A 30 22.06 1.45 -18.90
C ALA A 30 20.90 0.50 -18.54
N GLU A 31 20.96 -0.77 -18.93
CA GLU A 31 19.99 -1.80 -18.62
C GLU A 31 19.84 -2.03 -17.10
N VAL A 32 20.93 -1.85 -16.34
CA VAL A 32 20.92 -1.94 -14.88
C VAL A 32 20.40 -0.64 -14.27
N VAL A 33 20.95 0.51 -14.69
CA VAL A 33 20.60 1.83 -14.14
C VAL A 33 19.11 2.15 -14.35
N PHE A 34 18.55 1.81 -15.52
CA PHE A 34 17.15 2.05 -15.86
C PHE A 34 16.27 0.78 -15.77
N SER A 35 16.73 -0.26 -15.09
CA SER A 35 16.00 -1.53 -14.93
C SER A 35 14.60 -1.37 -14.34
N GLY A 36 14.37 -0.33 -13.55
CA GLY A 36 13.07 -0.03 -12.97
C GLY A 36 11.99 0.25 -14.01
N LEU A 37 12.30 0.85 -15.16
CA LEU A 37 11.32 1.12 -16.22
C LEU A 37 10.83 -0.16 -16.91
N THR A 38 11.64 -1.20 -16.91
CA THR A 38 11.28 -2.52 -17.51
C THR A 38 10.71 -3.50 -16.50
N SER A 39 10.53 -3.08 -15.22
CA SER A 39 9.99 -3.94 -14.18
C SER A 39 8.47 -4.10 -14.30
N THR A 40 7.94 -5.27 -13.93
CA THR A 40 6.50 -5.52 -13.81
C THR A 40 5.84 -4.55 -12.83
N ALA A 41 6.55 -4.19 -11.76
CA ALA A 41 6.08 -3.22 -10.77
C ALA A 41 5.78 -1.84 -11.35
N CYS A 42 6.62 -1.34 -12.26
CA CYS A 42 6.40 -0.06 -12.91
C CYS A 42 5.12 -0.08 -13.76
N TRP A 43 4.91 -1.14 -14.52
CA TRP A 43 3.71 -1.31 -15.35
C TRP A 43 2.44 -1.56 -14.54
N LEU A 44 2.55 -2.21 -13.38
CA LEU A 44 1.43 -2.37 -12.47
C LEU A 44 0.97 -1.02 -11.88
N ILE A 45 1.91 -0.11 -11.59
CA ILE A 45 1.58 1.25 -11.15
C ILE A 45 0.91 2.05 -12.26
N VAL A 46 1.43 1.99 -13.48
CA VAL A 46 0.78 2.64 -14.64
C VAL A 46 -0.67 2.15 -14.78
N SER A 47 -0.87 0.84 -14.72
CA SER A 47 -2.19 0.22 -14.78
C SER A 47 -3.11 0.73 -13.66
N GLY A 48 -2.60 0.77 -12.44
CA GLY A 48 -3.33 1.25 -11.28
C GLY A 48 -3.73 2.72 -11.35
N LEU A 49 -2.88 3.57 -11.92
CA LEU A 49 -3.20 4.98 -12.12
C LEU A 49 -4.34 5.13 -13.14
N VAL A 50 -4.33 4.37 -14.23
CA VAL A 50 -5.41 4.38 -15.24
C VAL A 50 -6.73 3.87 -14.66
N ILE A 51 -6.70 2.75 -13.93
CA ILE A 51 -7.88 2.20 -13.24
C ILE A 51 -8.42 3.23 -12.23
N GLY A 52 -7.56 3.88 -11.45
CA GLY A 52 -7.96 4.92 -10.51
C GLY A 52 -8.65 6.11 -11.18
N ILE A 53 -8.18 6.53 -12.36
CA ILE A 53 -8.84 7.59 -13.16
C ILE A 53 -10.22 7.10 -13.63
N ALA A 54 -10.35 5.88 -14.13
CA ALA A 54 -11.63 5.32 -14.59
C ALA A 54 -12.66 5.28 -13.43
N ILE A 55 -12.27 4.86 -12.25
CA ILE A 55 -13.12 4.84 -11.04
C ILE A 55 -13.58 6.26 -10.67
N SER A 56 -12.68 7.23 -10.74
CA SER A 56 -13.01 8.63 -10.46
C SER A 56 -13.97 9.21 -11.50
N GLU A 57 -13.77 8.93 -12.78
CA GLU A 57 -14.57 9.51 -13.88
C GLU A 57 -15.95 8.87 -14.03
N THR A 58 -16.10 7.60 -13.69
CA THR A 58 -17.41 6.94 -13.70
C THR A 58 -18.27 7.26 -12.48
N GLY A 59 -17.66 7.76 -11.40
CA GLY A 59 -18.36 7.98 -10.13
C GLY A 59 -18.63 6.69 -9.35
N LEU A 60 -17.99 5.58 -9.71
CA LEU A 60 -18.15 4.28 -9.04
C LEU A 60 -17.82 4.36 -7.54
N ALA A 61 -16.80 5.12 -7.16
CA ALA A 61 -16.44 5.30 -5.76
C ALA A 61 -17.57 5.99 -4.96
N GLN A 62 -18.23 7.01 -5.55
CA GLN A 62 -19.38 7.65 -4.93
C GLN A 62 -20.54 6.68 -4.75
N ARG A 63 -20.79 5.84 -5.75
CA ARG A 63 -21.84 4.80 -5.65
C ARG A 63 -21.56 3.78 -4.56
N VAL A 64 -20.31 3.31 -4.45
CA VAL A 64 -19.92 2.42 -3.35
C VAL A 64 -20.18 3.09 -2.01
N SER A 65 -19.83 4.37 -1.87
CA SER A 65 -20.16 5.17 -0.68
C SER A 65 -21.66 5.25 -0.40
N ASP A 66 -22.48 5.56 -1.40
CA ASP A 66 -23.93 5.68 -1.26
C ASP A 66 -24.57 4.34 -0.87
N LEU A 67 -24.06 3.23 -1.40
CA LEU A 67 -24.51 1.88 -1.05
C LEU A 67 -24.19 1.58 0.42
N PHE A 68 -22.95 1.82 0.85
CA PHE A 68 -22.55 1.61 2.25
C PHE A 68 -23.36 2.49 3.22
N THR A 69 -23.60 3.75 2.86
CA THR A 69 -24.36 4.69 3.68
C THR A 69 -25.78 4.21 3.98
N ARG A 70 -26.37 3.41 3.11
CA ARG A 70 -27.73 2.84 3.30
C ARG A 70 -27.76 1.69 4.32
N TYR A 71 -26.64 0.95 4.44
CA TYR A 71 -26.53 -0.20 5.35
C TYR A 71 -25.90 0.17 6.71
N LEU A 72 -25.38 1.42 6.84
CA LEU A 72 -24.88 1.91 8.11
C LEU A 72 -26.05 2.41 8.95
N ASP A 73 -26.54 1.54 9.85
CA ASP A 73 -27.52 1.87 10.88
C ASP A 73 -26.99 2.94 11.84
N ASP A 74 -27.84 3.42 12.76
CA ASP A 74 -27.51 4.43 13.78
C ASP A 74 -26.44 4.00 14.80
N SER A 75 -25.71 2.93 14.52
CA SER A 75 -24.63 2.40 15.37
C SER A 75 -23.28 3.00 15.00
N TYR A 76 -22.67 3.68 15.97
CA TYR A 76 -21.33 4.25 15.80
C TYR A 76 -20.28 3.21 15.43
N THR A 77 -20.34 2.02 16.05
CA THR A 77 -19.42 0.92 15.74
C THR A 77 -19.54 0.46 14.29
N ARG A 78 -20.79 0.29 13.79
CA ARG A 78 -21.02 -0.11 12.39
C ARG A 78 -20.57 0.97 11.42
N LEU A 79 -20.73 2.23 11.76
CA LEU A 79 -20.23 3.36 10.95
C LEU A 79 -18.70 3.30 10.79
N ILE A 80 -17.95 3.23 11.90
CA ILE A 80 -16.49 3.18 11.87
C ILE A 80 -15.98 1.92 11.16
N ALA A 81 -16.56 0.76 11.47
CA ALA A 81 -16.22 -0.51 10.80
C ALA A 81 -16.54 -0.47 9.30
N GLY A 82 -17.66 0.09 8.92
CA GLY A 82 -18.05 0.25 7.52
C GLY A 82 -17.13 1.17 6.73
N ILE A 83 -16.68 2.29 7.32
CA ILE A 83 -15.69 3.18 6.70
C ILE A 83 -14.35 2.45 6.52
N VAL A 84 -13.87 1.71 7.52
CA VAL A 84 -12.64 0.92 7.40
C VAL A 84 -12.77 -0.15 6.31
N LEU A 85 -13.88 -0.89 6.30
CA LEU A 85 -14.16 -1.92 5.30
C LEU A 85 -14.19 -1.33 3.88
N MET A 86 -14.84 -0.18 3.69
CA MET A 86 -14.87 0.52 2.40
C MET A 86 -13.45 0.92 1.97
N GLY A 87 -12.61 1.40 2.89
CA GLY A 87 -11.21 1.70 2.63
C GLY A 87 -10.44 0.48 2.12
N ILE A 88 -10.66 -0.70 2.73
CA ILE A 88 -10.04 -1.97 2.31
C ILE A 88 -10.53 -2.37 0.90
N LEU A 89 -11.82 -2.31 0.66
CA LEU A 89 -12.41 -2.66 -0.65
C LEU A 89 -11.87 -1.74 -1.77
N LEU A 90 -11.69 -0.46 -1.48
CA LEU A 90 -11.01 0.46 -2.40
C LEU A 90 -9.56 0.04 -2.66
N GLY A 91 -8.89 -0.63 -1.73
CA GLY A 91 -7.55 -1.18 -1.90
C GLY A 91 -7.45 -2.25 -2.99
N PHE A 92 -8.49 -3.07 -3.17
CA PHE A 92 -8.54 -4.07 -4.23
C PHE A 92 -8.74 -3.48 -5.63
N VAL A 93 -9.38 -2.31 -5.72
CA VAL A 93 -9.74 -1.71 -7.01
C VAL A 93 -8.89 -0.49 -7.38
N MET A 94 -8.26 0.16 -6.40
CA MET A 94 -7.44 1.36 -6.62
C MET A 94 -6.00 1.16 -6.11
N PRO A 95 -5.05 0.83 -6.97
CA PRO A 95 -3.66 0.58 -6.58
C PRO A 95 -2.86 1.83 -6.13
N SER A 96 -3.48 2.99 -5.98
CA SER A 96 -2.84 4.22 -5.54
C SER A 96 -3.36 4.66 -4.17
N SER A 97 -2.54 4.54 -3.13
CA SER A 97 -2.89 4.99 -1.77
C SER A 97 -3.24 6.48 -1.70
N VAL A 98 -2.48 7.32 -2.42
CA VAL A 98 -2.75 8.75 -2.50
C VAL A 98 -4.08 9.01 -3.20
N GLY A 99 -4.31 8.34 -4.33
CA GLY A 99 -5.59 8.46 -5.06
C GLY A 99 -6.79 8.03 -4.20
N ARG A 100 -6.67 6.93 -3.47
CA ARG A 100 -7.71 6.48 -2.53
C ARG A 100 -8.01 7.52 -1.46
N ILE A 101 -6.99 8.08 -0.84
CA ILE A 101 -7.13 9.08 0.23
C ILE A 101 -7.80 10.35 -0.27
N VAL A 102 -7.33 10.89 -1.39
CA VAL A 102 -7.89 12.12 -1.99
C VAL A 102 -9.37 11.94 -2.34
N LEU A 103 -9.73 10.76 -2.84
CA LEU A 103 -11.11 10.44 -3.19
C LEU A 103 -11.96 10.15 -1.95
N PHE A 104 -11.47 9.35 -1.03
CA PHE A 104 -12.28 8.76 0.02
C PHE A 104 -12.49 9.67 1.23
N ILE A 105 -11.52 10.50 1.59
CA ILE A 105 -11.66 11.39 2.76
C ILE A 105 -12.84 12.38 2.62
N PRO A 106 -13.01 13.13 1.51
CA PRO A 106 -14.17 14.01 1.36
C PRO A 106 -15.50 13.27 1.47
N ILE A 107 -15.58 12.06 0.92
CA ILE A 107 -16.77 11.20 1.00
C ILE A 107 -17.05 10.80 2.45
N ALA A 108 -16.04 10.32 3.17
CA ALA A 108 -16.17 9.94 4.57
C ALA A 108 -16.59 11.11 5.45
N LEU A 109 -16.05 12.30 5.21
CA LEU A 109 -16.45 13.51 5.93
C LEU A 109 -17.90 13.92 5.62
N ALA A 110 -18.35 13.78 4.38
CA ALA A 110 -19.76 13.99 4.03
C ALA A 110 -20.68 13.00 4.78
N ILE A 111 -20.26 11.73 4.91
CA ILE A 111 -20.94 10.72 5.73
C ILE A 111 -20.96 11.17 7.21
N ALA A 112 -19.83 11.61 7.76
CA ALA A 112 -19.76 12.10 9.13
C ALA A 112 -20.75 13.26 9.37
N HIS A 113 -20.78 14.21 8.45
CA HIS A 113 -21.71 15.35 8.51
C HIS A 113 -23.18 14.89 8.47
N SER A 114 -23.51 13.95 7.60
CA SER A 114 -24.87 13.38 7.53
C SER A 114 -25.27 12.60 8.79
N CYS A 115 -24.29 12.08 9.57
CA CYS A 115 -24.50 11.47 10.88
C CYS A 115 -24.62 12.51 12.01
N GLY A 116 -24.62 13.81 11.70
CA GLY A 116 -24.74 14.90 12.66
C GLY A 116 -23.47 15.16 13.47
N PHE A 117 -22.30 14.67 13.05
CA PHE A 117 -21.03 15.03 13.69
C PHE A 117 -20.58 16.41 13.28
N GLU A 118 -20.35 17.25 14.28
CA GLU A 118 -19.84 18.61 14.09
C GLU A 118 -18.34 18.61 13.75
N THR A 119 -17.90 19.67 13.08
CA THR A 119 -16.47 19.85 12.78
C THR A 119 -15.65 19.87 14.07
N GLY A 120 -14.63 19.00 14.13
CA GLY A 120 -13.77 18.85 15.31
C GLY A 120 -14.31 17.92 16.38
N SER A 121 -15.52 17.34 16.25
CA SER A 121 -16.05 16.32 17.16
C SER A 121 -15.21 15.03 17.12
N ASN A 122 -15.41 14.16 18.11
CA ASN A 122 -14.77 12.85 18.12
C ASN A 122 -15.24 11.98 16.95
N GLY A 123 -16.52 12.02 16.62
CA GLY A 123 -17.10 11.27 15.51
C GLY A 123 -16.49 11.67 14.17
N GLN A 124 -16.37 12.98 13.89
CA GLN A 124 -15.71 13.45 12.67
C GLN A 124 -14.24 12.99 12.61
N LYS A 125 -13.49 13.15 13.72
CA LYS A 125 -12.10 12.67 13.79
C LYS A 125 -11.99 11.19 13.55
N ALA A 126 -12.83 10.38 14.21
CA ALA A 126 -12.82 8.92 14.03
C ALA A 126 -13.12 8.51 12.59
N VAL A 127 -14.14 9.11 11.96
CA VAL A 127 -14.49 8.83 10.57
C VAL A 127 -13.36 9.23 9.62
N GLY A 128 -12.76 10.42 9.78
CA GLY A 128 -11.63 10.85 8.96
C GLY A 128 -10.39 9.98 9.13
N LEU A 129 -10.07 9.58 10.38
CA LEU A 129 -8.98 8.64 10.66
C LEU A 129 -9.30 7.23 10.15
N ALA A 130 -10.54 6.74 10.28
CA ALA A 130 -10.97 5.47 9.73
C ALA A 130 -10.82 5.42 8.21
N ALA A 131 -11.18 6.50 7.51
CA ALA A 131 -11.00 6.60 6.06
C ALA A 131 -9.52 6.63 5.67
N ALA A 132 -8.70 7.42 6.35
CA ALA A 132 -7.27 7.54 6.08
C ALA A 132 -6.53 6.22 6.36
N PHE A 133 -6.65 5.70 7.56
CA PHE A 133 -5.93 4.51 8.01
C PHE A 133 -6.52 3.21 7.42
N GLY A 134 -7.84 3.10 7.32
CA GLY A 134 -8.52 1.94 6.75
C GLY A 134 -8.24 1.74 5.26
N SER A 135 -8.09 2.83 4.49
CA SER A 135 -7.71 2.75 3.09
C SER A 135 -6.20 2.58 2.87
N HIS A 136 -5.38 2.61 3.92
CA HIS A 136 -3.93 2.55 3.79
C HIS A 136 -3.30 1.35 4.52
N LEU A 137 -3.50 1.19 5.84
CA LEU A 137 -2.78 0.16 6.61
C LEU A 137 -3.15 -1.28 6.23
N PRO A 138 -4.43 -1.68 6.20
CA PRO A 138 -4.79 -3.05 5.83
C PRO A 138 -4.45 -3.39 4.38
N THR A 139 -4.34 -2.37 3.54
CA THR A 139 -4.09 -2.55 2.10
C THR A 139 -2.63 -2.89 1.77
N PHE A 140 -1.71 -2.84 2.73
CA PHE A 140 -0.37 -3.42 2.55
C PHE A 140 -0.41 -4.94 2.32
N ALA A 141 -1.45 -5.60 2.80
CA ALA A 141 -1.70 -7.02 2.55
C ALA A 141 -2.28 -7.31 1.16
N ILE A 142 -2.49 -6.30 0.32
CA ILE A 142 -2.99 -6.43 -1.05
C ILE A 142 -1.88 -6.02 -2.01
N LEU A 143 -1.39 -6.95 -2.81
CA LEU A 143 -0.18 -6.83 -3.60
C LEU A 143 -0.10 -5.53 -4.42
N PRO A 144 -1.07 -5.13 -5.27
CA PRO A 144 -0.95 -3.93 -6.09
C PRO A 144 -1.32 -2.63 -5.37
N ALA A 145 -1.68 -2.69 -4.09
CA ALA A 145 -2.34 -1.56 -3.44
C ALA A 145 -1.41 -0.42 -3.01
N ASN A 146 -0.11 -0.68 -2.83
CA ASN A 146 0.83 0.28 -2.25
C ASN A 146 2.18 0.29 -2.95
N ILE A 147 2.82 1.46 -3.01
CA ILE A 147 4.14 1.64 -3.63
C ILE A 147 5.24 0.76 -3.00
N PRO A 148 5.36 0.61 -1.66
CA PRO A 148 6.37 -0.27 -1.08
C PRO A 148 6.26 -1.73 -1.54
N ASN A 149 5.03 -2.25 -1.68
CA ASN A 149 4.80 -3.59 -2.24
C ASN A 149 5.41 -3.70 -3.65
N MET A 150 5.15 -2.69 -4.50
CA MET A 150 5.64 -2.69 -5.88
C MET A 150 7.17 -2.64 -5.93
N ILE A 151 7.80 -1.85 -5.08
CA ILE A 151 9.26 -1.77 -5.01
C ILE A 151 9.85 -3.10 -4.54
N MET A 152 9.25 -3.75 -3.54
CA MET A 152 9.69 -5.05 -3.06
C MET A 152 9.62 -6.10 -4.18
N ILE A 153 8.48 -6.20 -4.85
CA ILE A 153 8.27 -7.14 -5.95
C ILE A 153 9.25 -6.88 -7.09
N GLY A 154 9.34 -5.63 -7.54
CA GLY A 154 10.23 -5.28 -8.65
C GLY A 154 11.70 -5.47 -8.33
N SER A 155 12.15 -5.21 -7.09
CA SER A 155 13.51 -5.50 -6.64
C SER A 155 13.76 -7.00 -6.55
N ALA A 156 12.82 -7.78 -5.99
CA ALA A 156 12.91 -9.22 -5.90
C ALA A 156 12.99 -9.88 -7.29
N GLU A 157 12.16 -9.43 -8.23
CA GLU A 157 12.19 -9.88 -9.62
C GLU A 157 13.55 -9.61 -10.29
N LYS A 158 14.06 -8.38 -10.15
CA LYS A 158 15.30 -7.96 -10.82
C LYS A 158 16.56 -8.54 -10.20
N ILE A 159 16.61 -8.70 -8.90
CA ILE A 159 17.81 -9.14 -8.17
C ILE A 159 17.83 -10.65 -8.01
N HIS A 160 16.69 -11.25 -7.73
CA HIS A 160 16.57 -12.65 -7.35
C HIS A 160 15.80 -13.52 -8.35
N GLY A 161 15.22 -12.92 -9.40
CA GLY A 161 14.43 -13.64 -10.40
C GLY A 161 13.09 -14.20 -9.86
N TRP A 162 12.60 -13.65 -8.72
CA TRP A 162 11.40 -14.14 -8.07
C TRP A 162 10.35 -13.04 -7.87
N SER A 163 9.09 -13.40 -8.03
CA SER A 163 7.96 -12.52 -7.79
C SER A 163 6.80 -13.33 -7.18
N PRO A 164 6.17 -12.84 -6.10
CA PRO A 164 5.05 -13.52 -5.50
C PRO A 164 3.83 -13.52 -6.42
N LEU A 165 3.04 -14.58 -6.37
CA LEU A 165 1.69 -14.60 -6.93
C LEU A 165 0.75 -13.77 -6.05
N PHE A 166 -0.27 -13.19 -6.67
CA PHE A 166 -1.24 -12.37 -5.94
C PHE A 166 -1.99 -13.17 -4.87
N GLY A 167 -2.44 -14.38 -5.22
CA GLY A 167 -3.16 -15.27 -4.31
C GLY A 167 -2.31 -15.69 -3.11
N GLU A 168 -1.05 -16.04 -3.34
CA GLU A 168 -0.09 -16.41 -2.28
C GLU A 168 0.20 -15.22 -1.35
N TYR A 169 0.46 -14.04 -1.92
CA TYR A 169 0.68 -12.81 -1.16
C TYR A 169 -0.54 -12.47 -0.30
N LEU A 170 -1.73 -12.56 -0.87
CA LEU A 170 -2.98 -12.28 -0.17
C LEU A 170 -3.21 -13.27 0.97
N LEU A 171 -3.05 -14.58 0.71
CA LEU A 171 -3.20 -15.62 1.73
C LEU A 171 -2.23 -15.43 2.89
N LEU A 172 -0.98 -15.08 2.59
CA LEU A 172 0.07 -14.91 3.59
C LEU A 172 -0.20 -13.72 4.51
N HIS A 173 -0.61 -12.58 3.96
CA HIS A 173 -0.65 -11.32 4.70
C HIS A 173 -2.06 -10.85 5.08
N PHE A 174 -3.08 -11.14 4.27
CA PHE A 174 -4.40 -10.52 4.46
C PHE A 174 -5.16 -10.95 5.72
N PRO A 175 -5.08 -12.21 6.19
CA PRO A 175 -5.77 -12.60 7.43
C PRO A 175 -5.33 -11.76 8.64
N LEU A 176 -4.05 -11.46 8.76
CA LEU A 176 -3.49 -10.77 9.91
C LEU A 176 -3.29 -9.27 9.66
N LEU A 177 -2.51 -8.91 8.66
CA LEU A 177 -2.23 -7.50 8.35
C LEU A 177 -3.41 -6.79 7.66
N GLY A 178 -4.30 -7.52 7.00
CA GLY A 178 -5.54 -7.01 6.44
C GLY A 178 -6.66 -6.98 7.46
N ILE A 179 -7.20 -8.16 7.81
CA ILE A 179 -8.42 -8.29 8.62
C ILE A 179 -8.17 -7.96 10.10
N LEU A 180 -7.23 -8.66 10.76
CA LEU A 180 -7.02 -8.48 12.20
C LEU A 180 -6.51 -7.08 12.52
N LYS A 181 -5.63 -6.51 11.69
CA LYS A 181 -5.17 -5.13 11.82
C LYS A 181 -6.30 -4.11 11.63
N ALA A 182 -7.25 -4.37 10.73
CA ALA A 182 -8.45 -3.55 10.56
C ALA A 182 -9.35 -3.60 11.81
N ILE A 183 -9.52 -4.78 12.41
CA ILE A 183 -10.25 -4.94 13.66
C ILE A 183 -9.58 -4.12 14.78
N PHE A 184 -8.27 -4.18 14.92
CA PHE A 184 -7.53 -3.35 15.89
C PHE A 184 -7.71 -1.86 15.60
N LEU A 185 -7.67 -1.45 14.33
CA LEU A 185 -7.91 -0.06 13.95
C LEU A 185 -9.30 0.40 14.42
N VAL A 186 -10.36 -0.39 14.16
CA VAL A 186 -11.72 -0.07 14.59
C VAL A 186 -11.79 0.02 16.12
N MET A 187 -11.28 -0.97 16.85
CA MET A 187 -11.29 -0.97 18.31
C MET A 187 -10.58 0.24 18.91
N VAL A 188 -9.41 0.59 18.39
CA VAL A 188 -8.62 1.74 18.86
C VAL A 188 -9.34 3.06 18.57
N LEU A 189 -9.98 3.19 17.39
CA LEU A 189 -10.75 4.39 17.06
C LEU A 189 -11.96 4.57 17.97
N LEU A 190 -12.71 3.51 18.24
CA LEU A 190 -13.85 3.54 19.14
C LEU A 190 -13.44 3.88 20.58
N TRP A 191 -12.29 3.37 21.02
CA TRP A 191 -11.75 3.66 22.34
C TRP A 191 -11.24 5.10 22.49
N LEU A 192 -10.54 5.64 21.46
CA LEU A 192 -9.93 6.97 21.52
C LEU A 192 -10.93 8.10 21.25
N TYR A 193 -11.95 7.84 20.45
CA TYR A 193 -12.89 8.85 19.94
C TYR A 193 -14.34 8.39 20.11
N PRO A 194 -14.80 8.12 21.35
CA PRO A 194 -16.19 7.76 21.58
C PRO A 194 -17.12 8.91 21.16
N ASP A 195 -18.19 8.58 20.43
CA ASP A 195 -19.23 9.50 20.01
C ASP A 195 -20.52 8.73 19.69
N SER A 196 -21.60 9.41 19.34
CA SER A 196 -22.88 8.81 18.98
C SER A 196 -23.48 9.53 17.78
N PRO A 197 -23.80 8.81 16.68
CA PRO A 197 -24.45 9.42 15.53
C PRO A 197 -25.87 9.88 15.89
N LYS A 198 -26.29 10.99 15.29
CA LYS A 198 -27.69 11.44 15.36
C LYS A 198 -28.53 10.63 14.35
N PRO A 199 -29.84 10.39 14.65
CA PRO A 199 -30.73 9.70 13.73
C PRO A 199 -30.72 10.36 12.34
N ARG A 200 -30.64 9.55 11.31
CA ARG A 200 -30.62 10.01 9.91
C ARG A 200 -32.00 10.04 9.30
N PRO A 201 -32.28 10.99 8.39
CA PRO A 201 -33.35 10.82 7.43
C PRO A 201 -33.12 9.56 6.58
N PRO A 202 -34.18 8.81 6.22
CA PRO A 202 -34.02 7.65 5.36
C PRO A 202 -33.35 8.05 4.04
N ALA A 203 -32.37 7.25 3.60
CA ALA A 203 -31.67 7.47 2.35
C ALA A 203 -32.67 7.46 1.19
N GLY A 204 -32.62 8.47 0.33
CA GLY A 204 -33.44 8.55 -0.88
C GLY A 204 -33.23 7.37 -1.84
N PRO A 205 -34.09 7.20 -2.85
CA PRO A 205 -33.93 6.15 -3.86
C PRO A 205 -32.56 6.28 -4.52
N GLY A 206 -31.85 5.15 -4.69
CA GLY A 206 -30.53 5.12 -5.30
C GLY A 206 -30.53 5.56 -6.75
N ARG A 207 -29.49 6.21 -7.16
CA ARG A 207 -29.24 6.54 -8.56
C ARG A 207 -29.19 5.22 -9.39
N PRO A 208 -29.89 5.11 -10.52
CA PRO A 208 -29.80 3.93 -11.38
C PRO A 208 -28.35 3.70 -11.86
N PHE A 209 -27.98 2.45 -12.15
CA PHE A 209 -26.67 2.13 -12.71
C PHE A 209 -26.53 2.73 -14.09
N ASP A 210 -25.44 3.46 -14.33
CA ASP A 210 -25.05 3.88 -15.67
C ASP A 210 -24.33 2.70 -16.39
N PHE A 211 -24.47 2.65 -17.71
CA PHE A 211 -23.81 1.64 -18.54
C PHE A 211 -22.27 1.70 -18.40
N ARG A 212 -21.70 2.89 -18.23
CA ARG A 212 -20.27 3.08 -18.00
C ARG A 212 -19.82 2.49 -16.67
N GLU A 213 -20.59 2.73 -15.60
CA GLU A 213 -20.32 2.15 -14.27
C GLU A 213 -20.37 0.61 -14.32
N SER A 214 -21.42 0.04 -14.93
CA SER A 214 -21.60 -1.41 -15.07
C SER A 214 -20.45 -2.06 -15.81
N ARG A 215 -20.00 -1.45 -16.90
CA ARG A 215 -18.86 -1.92 -17.68
C ARG A 215 -17.55 -1.87 -16.89
N LEU A 216 -17.31 -0.78 -16.14
CA LEU A 216 -16.15 -0.69 -15.25
C LEU A 216 -16.17 -1.79 -14.18
N VAL A 217 -17.32 -1.99 -13.53
CA VAL A 217 -17.48 -3.05 -12.54
C VAL A 217 -17.15 -4.42 -13.14
N LEU A 218 -17.65 -4.70 -14.35
CA LEU A 218 -17.35 -5.96 -15.03
C LEU A 218 -15.85 -6.13 -15.31
N ILE A 219 -15.19 -5.09 -15.85
CA ILE A 219 -13.73 -5.12 -16.10
C ILE A 219 -12.98 -5.38 -14.78
N MET A 220 -13.37 -4.70 -13.70
CA MET A 220 -12.71 -4.87 -12.39
C MET A 220 -12.96 -6.26 -11.80
N LEU A 221 -14.16 -6.80 -11.90
CA LEU A 221 -14.46 -8.16 -11.43
C LEU A 221 -13.67 -9.22 -12.21
N VAL A 222 -13.57 -9.07 -13.53
CA VAL A 222 -12.77 -9.96 -14.38
C VAL A 222 -11.28 -9.84 -13.99
N THR A 223 -10.77 -8.63 -13.84
CA THR A 223 -9.37 -8.38 -13.44
C THR A 223 -9.06 -9.01 -12.06
N LEU A 224 -9.95 -8.80 -11.08
CA LEU A 224 -9.81 -9.40 -9.76
C LEU A 224 -9.92 -10.93 -9.81
N GLY A 225 -10.83 -11.46 -10.63
CA GLY A 225 -10.94 -12.90 -10.86
C GLY A 225 -9.64 -13.50 -11.37
N PHE A 226 -9.02 -12.88 -12.38
CA PHE A 226 -7.70 -13.30 -12.86
C PHE A 226 -6.61 -13.16 -11.82
N TRP A 227 -6.60 -12.11 -11.00
CA TRP A 227 -5.62 -11.98 -9.92
C TRP A 227 -5.77 -13.07 -8.85
N LEU A 228 -7.00 -13.42 -8.47
CA LEU A 228 -7.26 -14.47 -7.48
C LEU A 228 -6.99 -15.90 -8.00
N THR A 229 -6.95 -16.08 -9.31
CA THR A 229 -6.68 -17.35 -9.97
C THR A 229 -5.29 -17.44 -10.61
N ASP A 230 -4.38 -16.53 -10.26
CA ASP A 230 -3.04 -16.46 -10.85
C ASP A 230 -2.19 -17.72 -10.59
N THR A 231 -2.47 -18.45 -9.51
CA THR A 231 -1.89 -19.76 -9.24
C THR A 231 -2.19 -20.80 -10.33
N LEU A 232 -3.31 -20.65 -11.08
CA LEU A 232 -3.71 -21.56 -12.14
C LEU A 232 -3.05 -21.23 -13.49
N HIS A 233 -2.89 -19.97 -13.81
CA HIS A 233 -2.41 -19.53 -15.13
C HIS A 233 -1.01 -18.90 -15.11
N GLN A 234 -0.43 -18.62 -13.94
CA GLN A 234 0.92 -18.08 -13.74
C GLN A 234 1.20 -16.75 -14.46
N ILE A 235 0.15 -15.96 -14.81
CA ILE A 235 0.30 -14.66 -15.43
C ILE A 235 0.47 -13.62 -14.32
N SER A 236 1.54 -12.85 -14.38
CA SER A 236 1.79 -11.77 -13.41
C SER A 236 0.62 -10.79 -13.32
N ALA A 237 0.29 -10.38 -12.10
CA ALA A 237 -0.74 -9.38 -11.83
C ALA A 237 -0.53 -8.06 -12.62
N ALA A 238 0.71 -7.73 -12.95
CA ALA A 238 1.06 -6.55 -13.73
C ALA A 238 0.47 -6.59 -15.16
N TRP A 239 0.57 -7.74 -15.84
CA TRP A 239 0.09 -7.88 -17.20
C TRP A 239 -1.43 -7.92 -17.27
N ILE A 240 -2.07 -8.56 -16.29
CA ILE A 240 -3.53 -8.55 -16.14
C ILE A 240 -4.02 -7.11 -15.87
N GLY A 241 -3.35 -6.38 -14.97
CA GLY A 241 -3.66 -4.98 -14.71
C GLY A 241 -3.45 -4.10 -15.95
N LEU A 242 -2.38 -4.34 -16.72
CA LEU A 242 -2.10 -3.59 -17.95
C LEU A 242 -3.15 -3.88 -19.03
N ALA A 243 -3.61 -5.11 -19.16
CA ALA A 243 -4.71 -5.45 -20.07
C ALA A 243 -6.00 -4.70 -19.69
N ALA A 244 -6.36 -4.68 -18.40
CA ALA A 244 -7.49 -3.90 -17.91
C ALA A 244 -7.34 -2.40 -18.21
N ALA A 245 -6.17 -1.82 -17.91
CA ALA A 245 -5.86 -0.42 -18.18
C ALA A 245 -5.95 -0.09 -19.68
N THR A 246 -5.45 -0.98 -20.54
CA THR A 246 -5.54 -0.83 -21.99
C THR A 246 -7.00 -0.81 -22.45
N LEU A 247 -7.84 -1.74 -21.95
CA LEU A 247 -9.28 -1.73 -22.25
C LEU A 247 -9.95 -0.41 -21.81
N LEU A 248 -9.55 0.14 -20.67
CA LEU A 248 -10.08 1.41 -20.16
C LEU A 248 -9.66 2.64 -20.98
N LEU A 249 -8.57 2.53 -21.74
CA LEU A 249 -8.06 3.58 -22.64
C LEU A 249 -8.57 3.41 -24.09
N MET A 250 -9.07 2.23 -24.47
CA MET A 250 -9.46 1.95 -25.87
C MET A 250 -10.65 2.81 -26.31
N PRO A 251 -10.63 3.36 -27.54
CA PRO A 251 -11.76 4.08 -28.11
C PRO A 251 -13.02 3.21 -28.16
N GLY A 252 -14.17 3.76 -27.81
CA GLY A 252 -15.47 3.08 -27.83
C GLY A 252 -15.76 2.16 -26.63
N VAL A 253 -14.76 1.54 -26.06
CA VAL A 253 -14.90 0.69 -24.86
C VAL A 253 -14.45 1.46 -23.61
N GLY A 254 -13.40 2.24 -23.73
CA GLY A 254 -12.74 2.91 -22.63
C GLY A 254 -13.54 4.03 -21.98
N MET A 255 -13.14 4.36 -20.79
CA MET A 255 -13.75 5.38 -19.93
C MET A 255 -12.78 6.51 -19.62
N VAL A 256 -11.49 6.32 -19.92
CA VAL A 256 -10.43 7.29 -19.70
C VAL A 256 -10.08 7.96 -21.02
N SER A 257 -10.35 9.27 -21.10
CA SER A 257 -9.99 10.05 -22.29
C SER A 257 -8.48 10.34 -22.29
N THR A 258 -7.92 10.60 -23.50
CA THR A 258 -6.52 11.04 -23.65
C THR A 258 -6.24 12.29 -22.80
N GLN A 259 -7.19 13.22 -22.71
CA GLN A 259 -7.05 14.41 -21.90
C GLN A 259 -6.95 14.08 -20.41
N SER A 260 -7.83 13.20 -19.91
CA SER A 260 -7.80 12.75 -18.51
C SER A 260 -6.52 11.99 -18.19
N PHE A 261 -6.07 11.13 -19.09
CA PHE A 261 -4.79 10.44 -18.97
C PHE A 261 -3.64 11.44 -18.80
N ASN A 262 -3.51 12.39 -19.73
CA ASN A 262 -2.41 13.37 -19.71
C ASN A 262 -2.42 14.29 -18.48
N GLN A 263 -3.60 14.60 -17.95
CA GLN A 263 -3.74 15.53 -16.81
C GLN A 263 -3.68 14.85 -15.45
N LYS A 264 -4.14 13.61 -15.35
CA LYS A 264 -4.35 12.93 -14.05
C LYS A 264 -3.34 11.83 -13.77
N VAL A 265 -2.59 11.34 -14.77
CA VAL A 265 -1.53 10.35 -14.52
C VAL A 265 -0.38 11.02 -13.79
N ASN A 266 -0.10 10.53 -12.59
CA ASN A 266 1.02 11.03 -11.77
C ASN A 266 2.34 10.39 -12.21
N ILE A 267 3.00 11.00 -13.20
CA ILE A 267 4.30 10.57 -13.72
C ILE A 267 5.37 10.52 -12.61
N SER A 268 5.29 11.43 -11.62
CA SER A 268 6.25 11.42 -10.50
C SER A 268 6.20 10.11 -9.71
N SER A 269 5.01 9.50 -9.54
CA SER A 269 4.88 8.20 -8.87
C SER A 269 5.57 7.08 -9.67
N ILE A 270 5.47 7.10 -10.99
CA ILE A 270 6.14 6.15 -11.88
C ILE A 270 7.66 6.31 -11.77
N LEU A 271 8.15 7.55 -11.85
CA LEU A 271 9.58 7.86 -11.75
C LEU A 271 10.16 7.50 -10.37
N VAL A 272 9.40 7.68 -9.28
CA VAL A 272 9.84 7.28 -7.93
C VAL A 272 10.10 5.77 -7.88
N VAL A 273 9.19 4.96 -8.40
CA VAL A 273 9.36 3.50 -8.37
C VAL A 273 10.46 3.06 -9.31
N ALA A 274 10.43 3.53 -10.55
CA ALA A 274 11.48 3.22 -11.52
C ALA A 274 12.87 3.63 -11.01
N GLY A 275 12.97 4.80 -10.38
CA GLY A 275 14.23 5.30 -9.81
C GLY A 275 14.73 4.46 -8.64
N LEU A 276 13.85 4.07 -7.71
CA LEU A 276 14.23 3.21 -6.57
C LEU A 276 14.67 1.81 -7.04
N LEU A 277 13.98 1.24 -8.02
CA LEU A 277 14.36 -0.04 -8.60
C LEU A 277 15.71 0.04 -9.34
N GLY A 278 15.95 1.13 -10.06
CA GLY A 278 17.26 1.37 -10.70
C GLY A 278 18.40 1.50 -9.68
N ILE A 279 18.16 2.21 -8.57
CA ILE A 279 19.13 2.32 -7.47
C ILE A 279 19.37 0.95 -6.81
N ALA A 280 18.31 0.16 -6.57
CA ALA A 280 18.45 -1.20 -6.04
C ALA A 280 19.26 -2.11 -6.99
N GLY A 281 19.00 -2.02 -8.29
CA GLY A 281 19.79 -2.71 -9.32
C GLY A 281 21.26 -2.28 -9.31
N LEU A 282 21.55 -0.98 -9.17
CA LEU A 282 22.91 -0.45 -9.08
C LEU A 282 23.64 -0.95 -7.81
N ILE A 283 22.97 -0.92 -6.65
CA ILE A 283 23.51 -1.43 -5.38
C ILE A 283 23.89 -2.91 -5.52
N ASN A 284 23.05 -3.70 -6.16
CA ASN A 284 23.30 -5.13 -6.39
C ASN A 284 24.46 -5.34 -7.39
N HIS A 285 24.46 -4.60 -8.51
CA HIS A 285 25.50 -4.71 -9.55
C HIS A 285 26.89 -4.39 -9.01
N GLN A 286 27.00 -3.38 -8.14
CA GLN A 286 28.25 -2.97 -7.50
C GLN A 286 28.65 -3.82 -6.29
N ASN A 287 27.88 -4.89 -5.98
CA ASN A 287 28.06 -5.74 -4.80
C ASN A 287 28.15 -4.96 -3.46
N ILE A 288 27.51 -3.79 -3.40
CA ILE A 288 27.46 -2.98 -2.17
C ILE A 288 26.75 -3.76 -1.05
N SER A 289 25.74 -4.53 -1.42
CA SER A 289 25.01 -5.41 -0.50
C SER A 289 25.93 -6.46 0.16
N GLY A 290 26.88 -7.03 -0.56
CA GLY A 290 27.84 -7.99 0.00
C GLY A 290 28.77 -7.34 1.04
N VAL A 291 29.24 -6.13 0.74
CA VAL A 291 30.17 -5.39 1.63
C VAL A 291 29.44 -4.84 2.87
N LEU A 292 28.31 -4.16 2.68
CA LEU A 292 27.54 -3.61 3.80
C LEU A 292 26.79 -4.68 4.58
N GLY A 293 26.34 -5.75 3.90
CA GLY A 293 25.62 -6.86 4.51
C GLY A 293 26.41 -7.49 5.65
N GLY A 294 27.69 -7.79 5.41
CA GLY A 294 28.55 -8.38 6.43
C GLY A 294 28.65 -7.54 7.72
N HIS A 295 28.67 -6.21 7.60
CA HIS A 295 28.73 -5.31 8.77
C HIS A 295 27.38 -5.09 9.44
N VAL A 296 26.32 -4.84 8.68
CA VAL A 296 24.97 -4.59 9.22
C VAL A 296 24.36 -5.85 9.80
N LEU A 297 24.52 -6.98 9.10
CA LEU A 297 23.94 -8.25 9.51
C LEU A 297 24.63 -8.85 10.73
N SER A 298 25.92 -8.55 10.96
CA SER A 298 26.63 -9.02 12.16
C SER A 298 26.06 -8.46 13.49
N TRP A 299 25.26 -7.40 13.43
CA TRP A 299 24.60 -6.84 14.62
C TRP A 299 23.24 -7.48 14.90
N LEU A 300 22.73 -8.28 13.97
CA LEU A 300 21.44 -8.94 14.12
C LEU A 300 21.62 -10.32 14.75
N PRO A 301 20.75 -10.72 15.68
CA PRO A 301 20.81 -12.05 16.32
C PRO A 301 20.21 -13.11 15.41
N LEU A 302 20.78 -13.27 14.21
CA LEU A 302 20.32 -14.24 13.20
C LEU A 302 21.12 -15.53 13.35
N GLU A 303 20.44 -16.62 13.63
CA GLU A 303 21.06 -17.95 13.81
C GLU A 303 20.15 -19.04 13.21
N PRO A 304 20.67 -20.01 12.46
CA PRO A 304 19.87 -21.12 11.97
C PRO A 304 19.19 -21.89 13.12
N GLY A 305 17.91 -22.23 12.92
CA GLY A 305 17.11 -22.97 13.92
C GLY A 305 16.49 -22.11 15.02
N ARG A 306 16.70 -20.78 15.02
CA ARG A 306 15.99 -19.84 15.91
C ARG A 306 14.87 -19.10 15.19
N ASP A 307 13.93 -19.84 14.63
CA ASP A 307 12.93 -19.32 13.68
C ASP A 307 12.16 -18.11 14.21
N PHE A 308 11.62 -18.17 15.42
CA PHE A 308 10.86 -17.04 16.00
C PHE A 308 11.74 -15.79 16.22
N THR A 309 12.96 -15.97 16.70
CA THR A 309 13.90 -14.87 16.90
C THR A 309 14.30 -14.25 15.58
N ASN A 310 14.62 -15.08 14.58
CA ASN A 310 14.94 -14.64 13.22
C ASN A 310 13.79 -13.85 12.59
N PHE A 311 12.57 -14.39 12.66
CA PHE A 311 11.37 -13.74 12.13
C PHE A 311 11.15 -12.35 12.75
N LEU A 312 11.24 -12.26 14.09
CA LEU A 312 11.10 -10.98 14.80
C LEU A 312 12.24 -10.02 14.46
N ALA A 313 13.50 -10.49 14.45
CA ALA A 313 14.65 -9.67 14.13
C ALA A 313 14.56 -9.07 12.73
N LEU A 314 14.18 -9.87 11.72
CA LEU A 314 13.98 -9.42 10.35
C LEU A 314 12.84 -8.40 10.23
N SER A 315 11.69 -8.69 10.83
CA SER A 315 10.52 -7.80 10.80
C SER A 315 10.79 -6.47 11.51
N LEU A 316 11.48 -6.51 12.66
CA LEU A 316 11.88 -5.31 13.41
C LEU A 316 12.96 -4.53 12.67
N THR A 317 13.91 -5.19 12.01
CA THR A 317 14.92 -4.55 11.17
C THR A 317 14.26 -3.80 10.01
N ALA A 318 13.30 -4.42 9.35
CA ALA A 318 12.52 -3.76 8.31
C ALA A 318 11.74 -2.54 8.86
N THR A 319 11.11 -2.68 10.03
CA THR A 319 10.42 -1.58 10.70
C THR A 319 11.38 -0.43 11.05
N ALA A 320 12.55 -0.74 11.63
CA ALA A 320 13.57 0.23 12.00
C ALA A 320 14.17 0.94 10.78
N THR A 321 14.40 0.22 9.69
CA THR A 321 14.83 0.80 8.40
C THR A 321 13.84 1.87 7.94
N GLY A 322 12.54 1.62 8.10
CA GLY A 322 11.50 2.58 7.76
C GLY A 322 11.50 3.85 8.61
N MET A 323 12.07 3.81 9.82
CA MET A 323 12.21 5.02 10.67
C MET A 323 13.30 5.96 10.15
N VAL A 324 14.32 5.41 9.50
CA VAL A 324 15.47 6.19 8.98
C VAL A 324 15.22 6.60 7.52
N THR A 325 14.51 5.77 6.77
CA THR A 325 14.19 6.01 5.36
C THR A 325 12.73 6.45 5.20
N THR A 326 12.02 5.82 4.31
CA THR A 326 10.56 5.86 4.15
C THR A 326 10.07 4.44 3.96
N LEU A 327 8.76 4.22 3.96
CA LEU A 327 8.22 2.88 3.69
C LEU A 327 8.69 2.31 2.34
N ALA A 328 8.83 3.17 1.34
CA ALA A 328 9.34 2.80 0.02
C ALA A 328 10.85 2.49 0.02
N GLY A 329 11.61 3.08 0.95
CA GLY A 329 13.04 2.83 1.11
C GLY A 329 13.37 1.48 1.74
N ILE A 330 12.45 0.89 2.49
CA ILE A 330 12.66 -0.42 3.13
C ILE A 330 13.02 -1.49 2.11
N PRO A 331 12.17 -1.80 1.12
CA PRO A 331 12.49 -2.84 0.15
C PRO A 331 13.66 -2.47 -0.77
N ALA A 332 13.85 -1.20 -1.08
CA ALA A 332 15.00 -0.76 -1.86
C ALA A 332 16.34 -1.05 -1.14
N THR A 333 16.34 -1.03 0.20
CA THR A 333 17.53 -1.27 1.03
C THR A 333 17.69 -2.75 1.38
N LEU A 334 16.61 -3.43 1.80
CA LEU A 334 16.69 -4.77 2.37
C LEU A 334 16.59 -5.90 1.34
N THR A 335 15.89 -5.69 0.21
CA THR A 335 15.78 -6.73 -0.81
C THR A 335 17.15 -7.18 -1.37
N PRO A 336 18.12 -6.29 -1.63
CA PRO A 336 19.47 -6.70 -2.03
C PRO A 336 20.21 -7.54 -0.97
N LEU A 337 19.82 -7.45 0.30
CA LEU A 337 20.42 -8.19 1.41
C LEU A 337 19.72 -9.53 1.71
N ALA A 338 18.65 -9.85 0.99
CA ALA A 338 17.83 -11.03 1.27
C ALA A 338 18.60 -12.36 1.14
N GLY A 339 19.52 -12.47 0.18
CA GLY A 339 20.37 -13.66 0.00
C GLY A 339 21.21 -13.95 1.25
N PRO A 340 22.08 -13.04 1.69
CA PRO A 340 22.84 -13.20 2.95
C PRO A 340 21.96 -13.44 4.17
N MET A 341 20.79 -12.79 4.29
CA MET A 341 19.85 -13.03 5.39
C MET A 341 19.30 -14.45 5.35
N SER A 342 19.01 -15.00 4.16
CA SER A 342 18.57 -16.38 3.97
C SER A 342 19.63 -17.37 4.46
N GLU A 343 20.89 -17.17 4.09
CA GLU A 343 22.00 -18.00 4.51
C GLU A 343 22.20 -17.98 6.04
N MET A 344 22.06 -16.82 6.68
CA MET A 344 22.24 -16.68 8.13
C MET A 344 21.08 -17.26 8.95
N THR A 345 19.87 -17.26 8.44
CA THR A 345 18.69 -17.72 9.18
C THR A 345 18.27 -19.14 8.86
N GLY A 346 18.62 -19.63 7.66
CA GLY A 346 18.09 -20.86 7.09
C GLY A 346 16.68 -20.73 6.52
N PHE A 347 16.09 -19.53 6.51
CA PHE A 347 14.79 -19.28 5.87
C PHE A 347 14.92 -19.28 4.35
N SER A 348 13.85 -19.64 3.66
CA SER A 348 13.79 -19.44 2.21
C SER A 348 13.94 -17.97 1.83
N LEU A 349 14.45 -17.69 0.63
CA LEU A 349 14.58 -16.33 0.12
C LEU A 349 13.23 -15.60 0.10
N GLU A 350 12.20 -16.34 -0.30
CA GLU A 350 10.81 -15.87 -0.35
C GLU A 350 10.33 -15.42 1.03
N ALA A 351 10.57 -16.21 2.06
CA ALA A 351 10.19 -15.86 3.43
C ALA A 351 10.92 -14.59 3.90
N ILE A 352 12.22 -14.46 3.63
CA ILE A 352 12.99 -13.24 3.94
C ILE A 352 12.37 -12.01 3.26
N LEU A 353 12.07 -12.11 1.98
CA LEU A 353 11.46 -11.01 1.22
C LEU A 353 10.10 -10.61 1.80
N MET A 354 9.29 -11.60 2.18
CA MET A 354 7.96 -11.35 2.77
C MET A 354 8.02 -10.71 4.16
N THR A 355 9.07 -10.93 4.98
CA THR A 355 9.20 -10.24 6.28
C THR A 355 9.28 -8.72 6.15
N GLN A 356 9.72 -8.19 5.00
CA GLN A 356 9.75 -6.76 4.74
C GLN A 356 8.34 -6.15 4.73
N VAL A 357 7.32 -6.93 4.34
CA VAL A 357 5.91 -6.49 4.33
C VAL A 357 5.44 -6.15 5.74
N LEU A 358 5.83 -6.94 6.73
CA LEU A 358 5.53 -6.66 8.12
C LEU A 358 6.16 -5.31 8.54
N GLY A 359 7.40 -5.07 8.13
CA GLY A 359 8.11 -3.84 8.42
C GLY A 359 7.44 -2.60 7.81
N PHE A 360 7.24 -2.55 6.51
CA PHE A 360 6.67 -1.37 5.86
C PHE A 360 5.15 -1.20 6.09
N SER A 361 4.46 -2.24 6.54
CA SER A 361 3.07 -2.13 7.01
C SER A 361 2.97 -1.57 8.44
N THR A 362 4.09 -1.46 9.18
CA THR A 362 4.15 -1.01 10.56
C THR A 362 4.66 0.42 10.62
N ILE A 363 3.72 1.37 10.61
CA ILE A 363 4.02 2.81 10.59
C ILE A 363 4.10 3.31 12.04
N ILE A 364 5.29 3.69 12.49
CA ILE A 364 5.52 4.26 13.84
C ILE A 364 5.29 5.78 13.81
N PHE A 365 5.87 6.46 12.82
CA PHE A 365 5.76 7.90 12.67
C PHE A 365 5.04 8.27 11.37
N THR A 366 4.19 9.27 11.42
CA THR A 366 3.38 9.72 10.27
C THR A 366 4.22 10.13 9.06
N TYR A 367 5.44 10.66 9.27
CA TYR A 367 6.33 11.07 8.18
C TYR A 367 6.79 9.91 7.28
N GLN A 368 6.76 8.67 7.79
CA GLN A 368 7.11 7.49 7.01
C GLN A 368 6.12 7.25 5.85
N SER A 369 4.88 7.78 5.97
CA SER A 369 3.78 7.56 5.04
C SER A 369 3.26 8.87 4.46
N VAL A 370 3.61 9.15 3.22
CA VAL A 370 3.08 10.28 2.45
C VAL A 370 1.56 10.30 2.41
N PRO A 371 0.87 9.17 2.12
CA PRO A 371 -0.57 9.13 2.12
C PRO A 371 -1.18 9.62 3.43
N LEU A 372 -0.66 9.21 4.60
CA LEU A 372 -1.18 9.65 5.90
C LEU A 372 -0.90 11.13 6.16
N MET A 373 0.27 11.64 5.73
CA MET A 373 0.58 13.06 5.85
C MET A 373 -0.35 13.94 5.01
N MET A 374 -0.73 13.48 3.83
CA MET A 374 -1.72 14.18 2.98
C MET A 374 -3.15 14.06 3.51
N ALA A 375 -3.47 12.91 4.13
CA ALA A 375 -4.81 12.63 4.67
C ALA A 375 -5.23 13.62 5.76
N MET A 376 -4.32 13.99 6.65
CA MET A 376 -4.65 14.79 7.83
C MET A 376 -5.12 16.20 7.49
N PRO A 377 -4.41 17.00 6.65
CA PRO A 377 -4.93 18.28 6.19
C PRO A 377 -6.24 18.17 5.43
N LEU A 378 -6.40 17.15 4.57
CA LEU A 378 -7.63 16.90 3.83
C LEU A 378 -8.83 16.62 4.75
N ALA A 379 -8.59 15.91 5.85
CA ALA A 379 -9.60 15.60 6.84
C ALA A 379 -9.85 16.75 7.84
N GLY A 380 -9.03 17.81 7.83
CA GLY A 380 -9.06 18.85 8.84
C GLY A 380 -8.70 18.36 10.24
N ILE A 381 -7.87 17.30 10.34
CA ILE A 381 -7.47 16.66 11.60
C ILE A 381 -6.02 17.00 11.92
N PRO A 382 -5.74 17.50 13.14
CA PRO A 382 -4.36 17.73 13.57
C PRO A 382 -3.50 16.48 13.53
N MET A 383 -2.26 16.59 13.05
CA MET A 383 -1.32 15.46 12.85
C MET A 383 -1.07 14.63 14.13
N ARG A 384 -1.20 15.25 15.30
CA ARG A 384 -1.05 14.56 16.61
C ARG A 384 -2.00 13.37 16.78
N HIS A 385 -3.20 13.42 16.18
CA HIS A 385 -4.17 12.32 16.25
C HIS A 385 -3.70 11.13 15.41
N ALA A 386 -3.17 11.39 14.23
CA ALA A 386 -2.57 10.36 13.40
C ALA A 386 -1.31 9.76 14.06
N ALA A 387 -0.43 10.62 14.63
CA ALA A 387 0.77 10.17 15.32
C ALA A 387 0.44 9.25 16.51
N ARG A 388 -0.56 9.63 17.33
CA ARG A 388 -1.03 8.78 18.43
C ARG A 388 -1.56 7.43 17.95
N LEU A 389 -2.33 7.44 16.87
CA LEU A 389 -2.90 6.21 16.28
C LEU A 389 -1.79 5.33 15.68
N CYS A 390 -0.80 5.90 14.98
CA CYS A 390 0.36 5.16 14.48
C CYS A 390 1.09 4.44 15.62
N LEU A 391 1.42 5.14 16.71
CA LEU A 391 2.13 4.54 17.85
C LEU A 391 1.37 3.37 18.48
N ILE A 392 0.06 3.53 18.71
CA ILE A 392 -0.76 2.46 19.31
C ILE A 392 -0.86 1.27 18.36
N LEU A 393 -1.12 1.51 17.08
CA LEU A 393 -1.24 0.42 16.09
C LEU A 393 0.11 -0.25 15.83
N ALA A 394 1.22 0.48 15.84
CA ALA A 394 2.56 -0.10 15.74
C ALA A 394 2.87 -0.99 16.95
N ALA A 395 2.56 -0.52 18.18
CA ALA A 395 2.73 -1.33 19.38
C ALA A 395 1.91 -2.63 19.31
N LEU A 396 0.63 -2.55 18.95
CA LEU A 396 -0.23 -3.73 18.77
C LEU A 396 0.29 -4.65 17.66
N THR A 397 0.79 -4.08 16.56
CA THR A 397 1.35 -4.87 15.45
C THR A 397 2.59 -5.62 15.91
N ILE A 398 3.53 -4.96 16.55
CA ILE A 398 4.79 -5.58 17.00
C ILE A 398 4.54 -6.62 18.10
N THR A 399 3.67 -6.32 19.08
CA THR A 399 3.48 -7.18 20.24
C THR A 399 2.50 -8.33 20.03
N ILE A 400 1.53 -8.16 19.11
CA ILE A 400 0.46 -9.15 18.90
C ILE A 400 0.50 -9.71 17.47
N LEU A 401 0.51 -8.82 16.44
CA LEU A 401 0.42 -9.30 15.07
C LEU A 401 1.69 -10.02 14.62
N PHE A 402 2.90 -9.55 14.93
CA PHE A 402 4.13 -10.23 14.52
C PHE A 402 4.22 -11.67 15.08
N PRO A 403 3.96 -11.93 16.39
CA PRO A 403 3.89 -13.30 16.89
C PRO A 403 2.80 -14.15 16.22
N LEU A 404 1.64 -13.57 15.93
CA LEU A 404 0.56 -14.28 15.23
C LEU A 404 0.91 -14.54 13.76
N ASP A 405 1.56 -13.59 13.07
CA ASP A 405 2.07 -13.76 11.71
C ASP A 405 3.09 -14.90 11.65
N TYR A 406 4.00 -14.98 12.63
CA TYR A 406 4.95 -16.09 12.72
C TYR A 406 4.23 -17.45 12.82
N LEU A 407 3.22 -17.56 13.69
CA LEU A 407 2.44 -18.80 13.84
C LEU A 407 1.65 -19.13 12.56
N TRP A 408 1.09 -18.13 11.91
CA TRP A 408 0.38 -18.27 10.64
C TRP A 408 1.31 -18.76 9.51
N TRP A 409 2.49 -18.16 9.38
CA TRP A 409 3.48 -18.54 8.38
C TRP A 409 4.00 -19.96 8.61
N LYS A 410 4.25 -20.32 9.87
CA LYS A 410 4.63 -21.68 10.25
C LYS A 410 3.54 -22.69 9.89
N TRP A 411 2.28 -22.36 10.13
CA TRP A 411 1.16 -23.21 9.76
C TRP A 411 1.03 -23.38 8.24
N LEU A 412 1.34 -22.34 7.46
CA LEU A 412 1.36 -22.39 6.00
C LEU A 412 2.61 -23.08 5.42
N GLY A 413 3.61 -23.40 6.22
CA GLY A 413 4.87 -24.02 5.77
C GLY A 413 5.85 -23.05 5.08
N TRP A 414 5.76 -21.76 5.38
CA TRP A 414 6.70 -20.75 4.88
C TRP A 414 8.00 -20.69 5.71
N ILE A 415 7.92 -21.11 6.99
CA ILE A 415 9.01 -21.10 7.97
C ILE A 415 9.02 -22.42 8.74
#